data_bd936f80c2a9fd204aa02895504b1399
#
_entry.id   bd936f80c2a9fd204aa02895504b1399
#
_cell.length_a   1.000
_cell.length_b   1.000
_cell.length_c   1.000
_cell.angle_alpha   90.00
_cell.angle_beta   90.00
_cell.angle_gamma   90.00
#
_symmetry.space_group_name_H-M   'P 1'
#
loop_
_entity.id
_entity.type
_entity.pdbx_description
1 polymer ?
#
loop_
_entity_poly.entity_id
_entity_poly.type
_entity_poly.pdbx_seq_one_letter_code
_entity_poly.pdbx_strand_id
1 'polypeptide(L)'
;GAFPQAPEPTTAPVKPPQIAWQRTLEDALAVQKETGLPLLVVVNMDGEVFNERFAGSTYHDKAFIESTNNYVCVVASPDRHTERDYDALGNRIECPRFKNCTCSEHINIEPELFRRFFNNKRNAPRHVGVSPAGDVLFDRFLDNRMSVAINAIAKHEGNASHKHLTSTDDITEMFRRRDAM
;
A
#
# COMPACT_ATOMS: atom_id res chain seq x y z
N GLY A 1 50.14 5.34 -24.40
CA GLY A 1 49.00 4.39 -24.39
C GLY A 1 47.86 4.91 -23.58
N ALA A 2 46.62 4.85 -24.09
CA ALA A 2 45.43 5.28 -23.39
C ALA A 2 45.14 4.29 -22.25
N PHE A 3 44.88 4.79 -21.04
CA PHE A 3 44.39 3.97 -19.94
C PHE A 3 42.95 3.49 -20.24
N PRO A 4 42.65 2.20 -19.96
CA PRO A 4 41.27 1.75 -20.11
C PRO A 4 40.39 2.56 -19.16
N GLN A 5 39.32 3.13 -19.68
CA GLN A 5 38.32 3.79 -18.85
C GLN A 5 37.63 2.76 -17.96
N ALA A 6 37.46 3.12 -16.68
CA ALA A 6 36.61 2.33 -15.79
C ALA A 6 35.22 2.20 -16.40
N PRO A 7 34.57 1.02 -16.31
CA PRO A 7 33.21 0.88 -16.79
C PRO A 7 32.31 1.89 -16.07
N GLU A 8 31.48 2.60 -16.83
CA GLU A 8 30.49 3.48 -16.23
C GLU A 8 29.62 2.70 -15.24
N PRO A 9 29.31 3.27 -14.05
CA PRO A 9 28.45 2.60 -13.11
C PRO A 9 27.09 2.35 -13.79
N THR A 10 26.74 1.08 -13.97
CA THR A 10 25.40 0.70 -14.40
C THR A 10 24.43 1.12 -13.31
N THR A 11 23.66 2.18 -13.57
CA THR A 11 22.52 2.51 -12.72
C THR A 11 21.54 1.35 -12.78
N ALA A 12 21.27 0.74 -11.61
CA ALA A 12 20.22 -0.25 -11.50
C ALA A 12 18.92 0.34 -12.05
N PRO A 13 18.09 -0.42 -12.81
CA PRO A 13 16.83 0.08 -13.30
C PRO A 13 15.98 0.55 -12.11
N VAL A 14 15.49 1.80 -12.19
CA VAL A 14 14.62 2.36 -11.15
C VAL A 14 13.31 1.58 -11.17
N LYS A 15 12.97 0.97 -10.04
CA LYS A 15 11.70 0.27 -9.88
C LYS A 15 10.55 1.27 -10.08
N PRO A 16 9.51 0.94 -10.87
CA PRO A 16 8.34 1.80 -11.01
C PRO A 16 7.73 2.12 -9.64
N PRO A 17 7.16 3.31 -9.44
CA PRO A 17 6.49 3.64 -8.20
C PRO A 17 5.36 2.66 -7.92
N GLN A 18 5.19 2.30 -6.65
CA GLN A 18 4.17 1.38 -6.18
C GLN A 18 3.59 1.91 -4.87
N ILE A 19 2.36 1.54 -4.58
CA ILE A 19 1.79 1.85 -3.27
C ILE A 19 2.57 1.09 -2.19
N ALA A 20 2.93 1.77 -1.12
CA ALA A 20 3.71 1.19 -0.01
C ALA A 20 2.78 0.49 1.00
N TRP A 21 2.29 -0.69 0.63
CA TRP A 21 1.42 -1.47 1.51
C TRP A 21 2.16 -1.96 2.75
N GLN A 22 1.56 -1.74 3.91
CA GLN A 22 2.05 -2.33 5.16
C GLN A 22 1.67 -3.81 5.22
N ARG A 23 2.52 -4.62 5.83
CA ARG A 23 2.36 -6.09 5.83
C ARG A 23 1.32 -6.59 6.82
N THR A 24 1.17 -5.87 7.94
CA THR A 24 0.22 -6.21 9.00
C THR A 24 -0.46 -4.94 9.51
N LEU A 25 -1.58 -5.07 10.19
CA LEU A 25 -2.22 -3.93 10.85
C LEU A 25 -1.34 -3.38 11.98
N GLU A 26 -0.66 -4.24 12.72
CA GLU A 26 0.29 -3.84 13.76
C GLU A 26 1.38 -2.94 13.20
N ASP A 27 1.98 -3.34 12.08
CA ASP A 27 2.98 -2.53 11.39
C ASP A 27 2.42 -1.19 10.93
N ALA A 28 1.23 -1.20 10.35
CA ALA A 28 0.57 0.03 9.89
C ALA A 28 0.32 1.02 11.05
N LEU A 29 -0.13 0.52 12.19
CA LEU A 29 -0.36 1.34 13.37
C LEU A 29 0.95 1.91 13.95
N ALA A 30 2.02 1.12 13.92
CA ALA A 30 3.35 1.57 14.34
C ALA A 30 3.86 2.69 13.41
N VAL A 31 3.71 2.53 12.10
CA VAL A 31 4.09 3.55 11.10
C VAL A 31 3.22 4.81 11.27
N GLN A 32 1.93 4.64 11.49
CA GLN A 32 1.03 5.77 11.74
C GLN A 32 1.46 6.57 12.98
N LYS A 33 1.82 5.90 14.04
CA LYS A 33 2.33 6.53 15.27
C LYS A 33 3.63 7.29 15.03
N GLU A 34 4.54 6.70 14.25
CA GLU A 34 5.83 7.30 13.92
C GLU A 34 5.69 8.52 13.01
N THR A 35 4.82 8.46 12.01
CA THR A 35 4.68 9.49 10.99
C THR A 35 3.60 10.54 11.28
N GLY A 36 2.60 10.20 12.07
CA GLY A 36 1.40 11.02 12.26
C GLY A 36 0.47 11.05 11.05
N LEU A 37 0.72 10.21 10.03
CA LEU A 37 -0.11 10.15 8.83
C LEU A 37 -1.39 9.35 9.09
N PRO A 38 -2.50 9.68 8.40
CA PRO A 38 -3.71 8.86 8.46
C PRO A 38 -3.49 7.51 7.78
N LEU A 39 -4.29 6.51 8.18
CA LEU A 39 -4.38 5.24 7.46
C LEU A 39 -5.26 5.39 6.21
N LEU A 40 -4.86 4.74 5.13
CA LEU A 40 -5.73 4.39 4.01
C LEU A 40 -5.99 2.90 4.06
N VAL A 41 -7.22 2.53 4.37
CA VAL A 41 -7.64 1.13 4.45
C VAL A 41 -8.38 0.79 3.17
N VAL A 42 -7.84 -0.14 2.41
CA VAL A 42 -8.37 -0.55 1.10
C VAL A 42 -8.92 -1.96 1.19
N VAL A 43 -10.14 -2.15 0.69
CA VAL A 43 -10.73 -3.47 0.48
C VAL A 43 -10.99 -3.67 -1.00
N ASN A 44 -10.51 -4.78 -1.53
CA ASN A 44 -10.67 -5.15 -2.92
C ASN A 44 -11.00 -6.65 -3.02
N MET A 45 -11.90 -7.00 -3.92
CA MET A 45 -12.31 -8.40 -4.16
C MET A 45 -12.26 -8.68 -5.65
N ASP A 46 -11.96 -9.92 -6.01
CA ASP A 46 -11.90 -10.35 -7.41
C ASP A 46 -13.31 -10.48 -8.02
N GLY A 47 -13.42 -10.23 -9.32
CA GLY A 47 -14.58 -10.62 -10.12
C GLY A 47 -15.65 -9.54 -10.31
N GLU A 48 -15.52 -8.37 -9.68
CA GLU A 48 -16.46 -7.27 -9.87
C GLU A 48 -15.77 -6.13 -10.62
N VAL A 49 -16.46 -5.48 -11.56
CA VAL A 49 -15.84 -4.56 -12.53
C VAL A 49 -15.07 -3.39 -11.91
N PHE A 50 -15.57 -2.81 -10.83
CA PHE A 50 -14.89 -1.69 -10.17
C PHE A 50 -13.67 -2.15 -9.39
N ASN A 51 -13.74 -3.30 -8.73
CA ASN A 51 -12.60 -3.93 -8.09
C ASN A 51 -11.48 -4.23 -9.08
N GLU A 52 -11.84 -4.79 -10.25
CA GLU A 52 -10.90 -5.09 -11.32
C GLU A 52 -10.26 -3.82 -11.90
N ARG A 53 -11.01 -2.75 -12.03
CA ARG A 53 -10.49 -1.47 -12.50
C ARG A 53 -9.48 -0.86 -11.53
N PHE A 54 -9.76 -0.88 -10.24
CA PHE A 54 -8.81 -0.40 -9.23
C PHE A 54 -7.54 -1.24 -9.23
N ALA A 55 -7.66 -2.55 -9.12
CA ALA A 55 -6.51 -3.45 -9.06
C ALA A 55 -5.72 -3.54 -10.37
N GLY A 56 -6.40 -3.43 -11.52
CA GLY A 56 -5.75 -3.51 -12.84
C GLY A 56 -5.18 -2.21 -13.35
N SER A 57 -5.64 -1.07 -12.84
CA SER A 57 -5.29 0.25 -13.39
C SER A 57 -5.01 1.29 -12.30
N THR A 58 -5.99 1.65 -11.50
CA THR A 58 -5.92 2.80 -10.59
C THR A 58 -4.79 2.69 -9.57
N TYR A 59 -4.59 1.52 -8.97
CA TYR A 59 -3.52 1.31 -7.98
C TYR A 59 -2.11 1.36 -8.58
N HIS A 60 -2.00 1.34 -9.90
CA HIS A 60 -0.74 1.42 -10.63
C HIS A 60 -0.56 2.76 -11.33
N ASP A 61 -1.54 3.65 -11.24
CA ASP A 61 -1.48 5.00 -11.80
C ASP A 61 -0.60 5.90 -10.94
N LYS A 62 0.34 6.61 -11.60
CA LYS A 62 1.32 7.44 -10.92
C LYS A 62 0.67 8.50 -10.02
N ALA A 63 -0.37 9.19 -10.50
CA ALA A 63 -1.03 10.25 -9.75
C ALA A 63 -1.74 9.68 -8.51
N PHE A 64 -2.39 8.52 -8.64
CA PHE A 64 -3.02 7.84 -7.51
C PHE A 64 -1.98 7.40 -6.47
N ILE A 65 -0.89 6.78 -6.92
CA ILE A 65 0.21 6.35 -6.04
C ILE A 65 0.79 7.55 -5.28
N GLU A 66 1.04 8.66 -5.95
CA GLU A 66 1.54 9.89 -5.32
C GLU A 66 0.57 10.39 -4.23
N SER A 67 -0.73 10.35 -4.48
CA SER A 67 -1.74 10.70 -3.47
C SER A 67 -1.67 9.81 -2.23
N THR A 68 -1.36 8.51 -2.41
CA THR A 68 -1.24 7.57 -1.29
C THR A 68 -0.01 7.82 -0.41
N ASN A 69 0.96 8.59 -0.88
CA ASN A 69 2.16 8.93 -0.10
C ASN A 69 1.83 9.74 1.18
N ASN A 70 0.65 10.36 1.23
CA ASN A 70 0.17 11.08 2.41
C ASN A 70 -0.55 10.18 3.42
N TYR A 71 -0.52 8.88 3.20
CA TYR A 71 -1.21 7.88 4.02
C TYR A 71 -0.29 6.72 4.35
N VAL A 72 -0.61 6.04 5.43
CA VAL A 72 -0.11 4.69 5.74
C VAL A 72 -1.13 3.72 5.17
N CYS A 73 -0.73 2.89 4.19
CA CYS A 73 -1.66 2.10 3.39
C CYS A 73 -1.67 0.64 3.80
N VAL A 74 -2.87 0.06 3.88
CA VAL A 74 -3.11 -1.38 4.01
C VAL A 74 -4.14 -1.83 3.00
N VAL A 75 -4.02 -3.06 2.49
CA VAL A 75 -4.97 -3.65 1.55
C VAL A 75 -5.42 -5.02 2.03
N ALA A 76 -6.73 -5.23 2.02
CA ALA A 76 -7.37 -6.51 2.29
C ALA A 76 -7.99 -7.06 1.02
N SER A 77 -7.73 -8.32 0.72
CA SER A 77 -8.33 -9.06 -0.39
C SER A 77 -8.31 -10.55 -0.07
N PRO A 78 -9.43 -11.27 -0.29
CA PRO A 78 -9.54 -12.65 0.18
C PRO A 78 -8.89 -13.69 -0.71
N ASP A 79 -8.59 -13.37 -1.97
CA ASP A 79 -8.18 -14.36 -2.96
C ASP A 79 -6.67 -14.32 -3.24
N ARG A 80 -6.08 -15.52 -3.42
CA ARG A 80 -4.68 -15.64 -3.82
C ARG A 80 -4.54 -15.42 -5.33
N HIS A 81 -3.43 -14.76 -5.70
CA HIS A 81 -3.07 -14.48 -7.09
C HIS A 81 -1.71 -15.07 -7.48
N THR A 82 -1.00 -15.65 -6.52
CA THR A 82 0.26 -16.38 -6.72
C THR A 82 0.16 -17.76 -6.09
N GLU A 83 0.93 -18.70 -6.58
CA GLU A 83 0.96 -20.07 -6.03
C GLU A 83 1.55 -20.10 -4.62
N ARG A 84 2.54 -19.22 -4.35
CA ARG A 84 3.25 -19.13 -3.07
C ARG A 84 3.75 -17.71 -2.82
N ASP A 85 4.18 -17.42 -1.59
CA ASP A 85 4.62 -16.09 -1.18
C ASP A 85 6.12 -15.87 -1.32
N TYR A 86 6.91 -16.95 -1.36
CA TYR A 86 8.37 -16.88 -1.46
C TYR A 86 8.88 -17.81 -2.55
N ASP A 87 9.92 -17.37 -3.26
CA ASP A 87 10.61 -18.21 -4.24
C ASP A 87 11.56 -19.20 -3.56
N ALA A 88 12.26 -20.01 -4.36
CA ALA A 88 13.20 -21.01 -3.84
C ALA A 88 14.40 -20.41 -3.10
N LEU A 89 14.69 -19.13 -3.33
CA LEU A 89 15.79 -18.40 -2.68
C LEU A 89 15.32 -17.60 -1.45
N GLY A 90 14.05 -17.69 -1.10
CA GLY A 90 13.47 -16.97 0.03
C GLY A 90 13.08 -15.51 -0.26
N ASN A 91 13.08 -15.09 -1.52
CA ASN A 91 12.61 -13.76 -1.91
C ASN A 91 11.08 -13.71 -1.93
N ARG A 92 10.52 -12.59 -1.47
CA ARG A 92 9.08 -12.35 -1.50
C ARG A 92 8.58 -12.30 -2.95
N ILE A 93 7.50 -13.00 -3.23
CA ILE A 93 6.81 -12.95 -4.52
C ILE A 93 5.69 -11.92 -4.41
N GLU A 94 5.80 -10.83 -5.18
CA GLU A 94 4.77 -9.79 -5.21
C GLU A 94 3.45 -10.32 -5.75
N CYS A 95 2.36 -9.95 -5.10
CA CYS A 95 1.03 -10.12 -5.67
C CYS A 95 0.94 -9.34 -6.99
N PRO A 96 0.60 -9.98 -8.12
CA PRO A 96 0.52 -9.29 -9.40
C PRO A 96 -0.60 -8.24 -9.45
N ARG A 97 -1.59 -8.37 -8.58
CA ARG A 97 -2.74 -7.49 -8.53
C ARG A 97 -2.46 -6.19 -7.77
N PHE A 98 -1.78 -6.27 -6.63
CA PHE A 98 -1.54 -5.10 -5.76
C PHE A 98 -0.11 -4.61 -5.78
N LYS A 99 0.84 -5.43 -6.20
CA LYS A 99 2.27 -5.18 -6.07
C LYS A 99 2.66 -4.95 -4.60
N ASN A 100 3.94 -4.90 -4.32
CA ASN A 100 4.52 -4.53 -3.03
C ASN A 100 3.90 -5.20 -1.80
N CYS A 101 3.28 -6.35 -1.98
CA CYS A 101 2.81 -7.23 -0.92
C CYS A 101 2.76 -8.67 -1.44
N THR A 102 2.83 -9.65 -0.53
CA THR A 102 2.55 -11.04 -0.88
C THR A 102 1.05 -11.31 -0.79
N CYS A 103 0.57 -12.38 -1.42
CA CYS A 103 -0.85 -12.73 -1.33
C CYS A 103 -1.27 -13.08 0.10
N SER A 104 -0.44 -13.76 0.87
CA SER A 104 -0.76 -14.03 2.28
C SER A 104 -0.90 -12.76 3.11
N GLU A 105 -0.13 -11.72 2.81
CA GLU A 105 -0.23 -10.45 3.54
C GLU A 105 -1.60 -9.80 3.36
N HIS A 106 -2.11 -9.68 2.12
CA HIS A 106 -3.43 -9.08 1.91
C HIS A 106 -4.60 -9.99 2.30
N ILE A 107 -4.39 -11.31 2.38
CA ILE A 107 -5.38 -12.26 2.86
C ILE A 107 -5.45 -12.24 4.39
N ASN A 108 -4.31 -12.31 5.05
CA ASN A 108 -4.26 -12.47 6.51
C ASN A 108 -4.67 -11.20 7.28
N ILE A 109 -4.51 -10.02 6.68
CA ILE A 109 -4.93 -8.76 7.29
C ILE A 109 -6.45 -8.55 7.24
N GLU A 110 -7.16 -9.22 6.32
CA GLU A 110 -8.58 -9.00 6.07
C GLU A 110 -9.46 -9.11 7.31
N PRO A 111 -9.40 -10.21 8.11
CA PRO A 111 -10.28 -10.35 9.26
C PRO A 111 -10.14 -9.23 10.29
N GLU A 112 -8.92 -8.76 10.52
CA GLU A 112 -8.67 -7.66 11.45
C GLU A 112 -9.24 -6.33 10.95
N LEU A 113 -9.08 -6.04 9.66
CA LEU A 113 -9.62 -4.82 9.06
C LEU A 113 -11.14 -4.81 9.07
N PHE A 114 -11.78 -5.93 8.75
CA PHE A 114 -13.24 -6.02 8.80
C PHE A 114 -13.79 -5.83 10.21
N ARG A 115 -13.18 -6.47 11.19
CA ARG A 115 -13.58 -6.34 12.59
C ARG A 115 -13.40 -4.91 13.10
N ARG A 116 -12.30 -4.27 12.76
CA ARG A 116 -11.92 -2.98 13.34
C ARG A 116 -12.56 -1.79 12.63
N PHE A 117 -12.65 -1.82 11.30
CA PHE A 117 -13.04 -0.65 10.50
C PHE A 117 -14.37 -0.80 9.76
N PHE A 118 -14.87 -2.01 9.57
CA PHE A 118 -16.00 -2.24 8.67
C PHE A 118 -17.20 -2.90 9.36
N ASN A 119 -17.17 -3.05 10.66
CA ASN A 119 -18.23 -3.70 11.42
C ASN A 119 -18.63 -5.07 10.81
N ASN A 120 -17.62 -5.81 10.35
CA ASN A 120 -17.76 -7.11 9.66
C ASN A 120 -18.58 -7.08 8.35
N LYS A 121 -18.83 -5.90 7.78
CA LYS A 121 -19.49 -5.78 6.47
C LYS A 121 -18.49 -5.86 5.34
N ARG A 122 -18.77 -6.74 4.37
CA ARG A 122 -17.92 -6.96 3.20
C ARG A 122 -18.45 -6.23 1.99
N ASN A 123 -18.08 -4.97 1.85
CA ASN A 123 -18.35 -4.16 0.67
C ASN A 123 -17.02 -3.82 0.00
N ALA A 124 -16.89 -4.08 -1.30
CA ALA A 124 -15.70 -3.78 -2.07
C ALA A 124 -16.08 -3.33 -3.50
N PRO A 125 -15.29 -2.42 -4.14
CA PRO A 125 -14.09 -1.77 -3.59
C PRO A 125 -14.44 -0.72 -2.54
N ARG A 126 -13.63 -0.60 -1.50
CA ARG A 126 -13.85 0.38 -0.43
C ARG A 126 -12.54 0.99 0.00
N HIS A 127 -12.56 2.30 0.20
CA HIS A 127 -11.40 3.07 0.64
C HIS A 127 -11.80 3.91 1.84
N VAL A 128 -11.16 3.68 2.97
CA VAL A 128 -11.44 4.38 4.23
C VAL A 128 -10.19 5.07 4.71
N GLY A 129 -10.29 6.37 4.99
CA GLY A 129 -9.25 7.14 5.64
C GLY A 129 -9.51 7.19 7.15
N VAL A 130 -8.49 6.87 7.97
CA VAL A 130 -8.62 6.87 9.43
C VAL A 130 -7.50 7.70 10.03
N SER A 131 -7.85 8.70 10.86
CA SER A 131 -6.88 9.55 11.54
C SER A 131 -6.08 8.77 12.58
N PRO A 132 -4.92 9.30 13.05
CA PRO A 132 -4.20 8.71 14.18
C PRO A 132 -5.04 8.58 15.44
N ALA A 133 -6.03 9.44 15.63
CA ALA A 133 -6.97 9.36 16.76
C ALA A 133 -8.07 8.30 16.57
N GLY A 134 -8.15 7.68 15.40
CA GLY A 134 -9.16 6.66 15.09
C GLY A 134 -10.43 7.20 14.44
N ASP A 135 -10.47 8.47 14.08
CA ASP A 135 -11.63 9.09 13.41
C ASP A 135 -11.66 8.73 11.93
N VAL A 136 -12.84 8.38 11.41
CA VAL A 136 -13.05 8.14 9.99
C VAL A 136 -13.08 9.48 9.27
N LEU A 137 -12.08 9.72 8.41
CA LEU A 137 -11.95 10.94 7.62
C LEU A 137 -12.79 10.89 6.35
N PHE A 138 -12.85 9.74 5.72
CA PHE A 138 -13.70 9.46 4.56
C PHE A 138 -13.94 7.95 4.47
N ASP A 139 -15.03 7.59 3.79
CA ASP A 139 -15.42 6.20 3.52
C ASP A 139 -16.06 6.18 2.13
N ARG A 140 -15.38 5.58 1.16
CA ARG A 140 -15.80 5.57 -0.24
C ARG A 140 -16.06 4.14 -0.70
N PHE A 141 -17.26 3.91 -1.18
CA PHE A 141 -17.71 2.63 -1.72
C PHE A 141 -18.23 2.81 -3.16
N LEU A 142 -17.88 1.88 -4.04
CA LEU A 142 -18.28 1.89 -5.46
C LEU A 142 -17.92 3.19 -6.21
N ASP A 143 -16.78 3.77 -5.86
CA ASP A 143 -16.25 4.89 -6.63
C ASP A 143 -15.55 4.35 -7.89
N ASN A 144 -16.23 4.44 -9.02
CA ASN A 144 -15.76 3.88 -10.29
C ASN A 144 -14.94 4.85 -11.13
N ARG A 145 -14.78 6.09 -10.67
CA ARG A 145 -14.00 7.11 -11.37
C ARG A 145 -12.68 7.36 -10.65
N MET A 146 -11.58 7.19 -11.39
CA MET A 146 -10.24 7.42 -10.86
C MET A 146 -10.08 8.81 -10.27
N SER A 147 -10.57 9.85 -10.95
CA SER A 147 -10.48 11.23 -10.47
C SER A 147 -11.20 11.45 -9.15
N VAL A 148 -12.33 10.77 -8.93
CA VAL A 148 -13.08 10.86 -7.67
C VAL A 148 -12.30 10.17 -6.55
N ALA A 149 -11.72 9.01 -6.81
CA ALA A 149 -10.91 8.29 -5.84
C ALA A 149 -9.66 9.10 -5.44
N ILE A 150 -8.94 9.67 -6.40
CA ILE A 150 -7.78 10.51 -6.14
C ILE A 150 -8.17 11.74 -5.31
N ASN A 151 -9.24 12.43 -5.66
CA ASN A 151 -9.71 13.61 -4.93
C ASN A 151 -10.17 13.27 -3.51
N ALA A 152 -10.82 12.12 -3.33
CA ALA A 152 -11.23 11.67 -2.01
C ALA A 152 -10.04 11.45 -1.07
N ILE A 153 -8.94 10.93 -1.60
CA ILE A 153 -7.69 10.73 -0.85
C ILE A 153 -6.97 12.07 -0.64
N ALA A 154 -6.82 12.88 -1.69
CA ALA A 154 -6.07 14.13 -1.66
C ALA A 154 -6.65 15.16 -0.67
N LYS A 155 -7.96 15.18 -0.46
CA LYS A 155 -8.60 16.06 0.54
C LYS A 155 -8.13 15.82 1.97
N HIS A 156 -7.61 14.65 2.25
CA HIS A 156 -7.16 14.24 3.57
C HIS A 156 -5.65 14.01 3.59
N GLU A 157 -4.92 14.77 2.76
CA GLU A 157 -3.46 14.74 2.76
C GLU A 157 -2.92 14.91 4.16
N GLY A 158 -1.96 14.06 4.50
CA GLY A 158 -1.32 14.08 5.80
C GLY A 158 -0.54 15.37 6.04
N ASN A 159 -0.10 15.57 7.26
CA ASN A 159 0.69 16.72 7.62
C ASN A 159 2.00 16.76 6.81
N ALA A 160 2.21 17.84 6.05
CA ALA A 160 3.37 18.03 5.18
C ALA A 160 4.73 18.00 5.91
N SER A 161 4.75 18.11 7.24
CA SER A 161 5.97 17.99 8.04
C SER A 161 6.48 16.55 8.18
N HIS A 162 5.67 15.54 7.84
CA HIS A 162 6.04 14.12 7.94
C HIS A 162 6.63 13.61 6.63
N LYS A 163 7.65 12.75 6.76
CA LYS A 163 8.25 12.09 5.61
C LYS A 163 7.26 11.10 5.00
N HIS A 164 7.01 11.23 3.70
CA HIS A 164 6.18 10.30 2.97
C HIS A 164 6.91 8.96 2.76
N LEU A 165 6.18 7.88 2.95
CA LEU A 165 6.67 6.52 2.74
C LEU A 165 6.32 6.10 1.32
N THR A 166 7.29 6.09 0.44
CA THR A 166 7.09 5.86 -0.99
C THR A 166 7.53 4.49 -1.47
N SER A 167 8.25 3.74 -0.62
CA SER A 167 8.80 2.44 -1.00
C SER A 167 8.79 1.44 0.14
N THR A 168 8.80 0.15 -0.22
CA THR A 168 8.98 -0.95 0.74
C THR A 168 10.32 -0.84 1.49
N ASP A 169 11.34 -0.30 0.83
CA ASP A 169 12.67 -0.18 1.43
C ASP A 169 12.69 0.84 2.57
N ASP A 170 11.99 1.98 2.39
CA ASP A 170 11.83 2.98 3.46
C ASP A 170 11.13 2.38 4.68
N ILE A 171 10.09 1.59 4.45
CA ILE A 171 9.34 0.92 5.50
C ILE A 171 10.23 -0.13 6.20
N THR A 172 10.94 -0.94 5.43
CA THR A 172 11.84 -1.98 5.95
C THR A 172 12.93 -1.36 6.82
N GLU A 173 13.54 -0.26 6.35
CA GLU A 173 14.57 0.45 7.12
C GLU A 173 13.99 1.05 8.41
N MET A 174 12.78 1.54 8.38
CA MET A 174 12.12 2.07 9.56
C MET A 174 11.89 0.99 10.62
N PHE A 175 11.44 -0.19 10.22
CA PHE A 175 11.26 -1.32 11.13
C PHE A 175 12.60 -1.84 11.65
N ARG A 176 13.62 -1.89 10.82
CA ARG A 176 14.97 -2.28 11.23
C ARG A 176 15.48 -1.34 12.34
N ARG A 177 15.29 -0.04 12.19
CA ARG A 177 15.67 0.94 13.22
C ARG A 177 14.88 0.78 14.51
N ARG A 178 13.58 0.56 14.39
CA ARG A 178 12.71 0.30 15.56
C ARG A 178 13.18 -0.94 16.33
N ASP A 179 13.42 -2.02 15.62
CA ASP A 179 13.79 -3.30 16.24
C ASP A 179 15.21 -3.28 16.85
N ALA A 180 16.07 -2.35 16.43
CA ALA A 180 17.41 -2.14 16.99
C ALA A 180 17.41 -1.29 18.29
N MET A 181 16.31 -0.63 18.61
CA MET A 181 16.14 0.14 19.84
C MET A 181 15.75 -0.73 21.02
#